data_5010becbf566e64e38387a545c4d7987
#
_entry.id   5010becbf566e64e38387a545c4d7987
#
_cell.length_a   1.000
_cell.length_b   1.000
_cell.length_c   1.000
_cell.angle_alpha   90.00
_cell.angle_beta   90.00
_cell.angle_gamma   90.00
#
_symmetry.space_group_name_H-M   'P 1'
#
loop_
_entity.id
_entity.type
_entity.pdbx_description
1 polymer ?
#
loop_
_entity_poly.entity_id
_entity_poly.type
_entity_poly.pdbx_seq_one_letter_code
_entity_poly.pdbx_strand_id
1 'polypeptide(L)'
;QTLDPTAQDVPAIVADLTNGRGADACYDAAGVAPAVATALESLGAGRPMVSVAIYETPLVTPLLNLVLGESRIQGSLCYTHSDYRAVIELMANGHYDTTGWMEKIAMRDVVEEGFEALHAGRKMKVLVDPSLA
;
A
#
# COMPACT_ATOMS: atom_id res chain seq x y z
N GLN A 1 -13.35 -3.14 -4.03
CA GLN A 1 -13.07 -3.20 -5.47
C GLN A 1 -11.58 -3.06 -5.71
N THR A 2 -11.02 -3.87 -6.61
CA THR A 2 -9.63 -3.77 -7.07
C THR A 2 -9.63 -3.15 -8.47
N LEU A 3 -8.70 -2.23 -8.73
CA LEU A 3 -8.54 -1.56 -10.01
C LEU A 3 -7.10 -1.75 -10.50
N ASP A 4 -6.94 -1.89 -11.81
CA ASP A 4 -5.62 -1.92 -12.47
C ASP A 4 -5.31 -0.53 -13.03
N PRO A 5 -4.38 0.23 -12.44
CA PRO A 5 -4.06 1.58 -12.89
C PRO A 5 -3.36 1.63 -14.26
N THR A 6 -2.91 0.48 -14.77
CA THR A 6 -2.31 0.40 -16.13
C THR A 6 -3.35 0.27 -17.23
N ALA A 7 -4.57 -0.15 -16.89
CA ALA A 7 -5.65 -0.43 -17.82
C ALA A 7 -6.90 0.44 -17.58
N GLN A 8 -6.99 1.12 -16.44
CA GLN A 8 -8.19 1.83 -16.00
C GLN A 8 -7.87 3.25 -15.55
N ASP A 9 -8.76 4.18 -15.82
CA ASP A 9 -8.71 5.55 -15.27
C ASP A 9 -9.22 5.55 -13.82
N VAL A 10 -8.31 5.33 -12.88
CA VAL A 10 -8.65 5.23 -11.46
C VAL A 10 -9.26 6.53 -10.92
N PRO A 11 -8.74 7.74 -11.19
CA PRO A 11 -9.36 8.98 -10.76
C PRO A 11 -10.81 9.15 -11.25
N ALA A 12 -11.09 8.84 -12.51
CA ALA A 12 -12.46 8.91 -13.05
C ALA A 12 -13.39 7.93 -12.34
N ILE A 13 -12.95 6.69 -12.12
CA ILE A 13 -13.75 5.69 -11.40
C ILE A 13 -14.01 6.12 -9.95
N VAL A 14 -13.01 6.69 -9.26
CA VAL A 14 -13.20 7.22 -7.91
C VAL A 14 -14.19 8.39 -7.90
N ALA A 15 -14.12 9.29 -8.88
CA ALA A 15 -15.07 10.38 -9.02
C ALA A 15 -16.50 9.84 -9.20
N ASP A 16 -16.71 8.86 -10.05
CA ASP A 16 -18.03 8.23 -10.25
C ASP A 16 -18.56 7.58 -8.96
N LEU A 17 -17.73 6.81 -8.26
CA LEU A 17 -18.10 6.13 -7.02
C LEU A 17 -18.43 7.11 -5.87
N THR A 18 -17.89 8.33 -5.94
CA THR A 18 -18.06 9.35 -4.91
C THR A 18 -18.98 10.50 -5.31
N ASN A 19 -19.66 10.40 -6.45
CA ASN A 19 -20.46 11.48 -7.03
C ASN A 19 -19.67 12.80 -7.19
N GLY A 20 -18.45 12.71 -7.70
CA GLY A 20 -17.56 13.83 -7.95
C GLY A 20 -16.83 14.40 -6.74
N ARG A 21 -17.01 13.84 -5.54
CA ARG A 21 -16.38 14.37 -4.31
C ARG A 21 -14.90 13.97 -4.17
N GLY A 22 -14.47 12.91 -4.86
CA GLY A 22 -13.17 12.31 -4.68
C GLY A 22 -13.06 11.46 -3.39
N ALA A 23 -11.93 10.82 -3.21
CA ALA A 23 -11.65 9.98 -2.05
C ALA A 23 -11.46 10.81 -0.76
N ASP A 24 -11.95 10.31 0.36
CA ASP A 24 -11.80 10.95 1.68
C ASP A 24 -10.36 10.82 2.23
N ALA A 25 -9.61 9.82 1.77
CA ALA A 25 -8.17 9.66 2.00
C ALA A 25 -7.60 8.70 0.96
N CYS A 26 -6.32 8.86 0.63
CA CYS A 26 -5.55 7.89 -0.14
C CYS A 26 -4.34 7.41 0.68
N TYR A 27 -4.01 6.13 0.55
CA TYR A 27 -2.83 5.55 1.18
C TYR A 27 -1.88 5.06 0.10
N ASP A 28 -0.68 5.65 0.06
CA ASP A 28 0.37 5.17 -0.84
C ASP A 28 1.28 4.18 -0.12
N ALA A 29 1.22 2.93 -0.55
CA ALA A 29 2.09 1.84 -0.11
C ALA A 29 3.05 1.37 -1.22
N ALA A 30 2.99 1.98 -2.41
CA ALA A 30 3.80 1.61 -3.57
C ALA A 30 5.12 2.39 -3.65
N GLY A 31 5.12 3.66 -3.27
CA GLY A 31 6.32 4.50 -3.27
C GLY A 31 6.85 4.86 -4.66
N VAL A 32 5.98 4.92 -5.67
CA VAL A 32 6.35 5.22 -7.04
C VAL A 32 5.57 6.42 -7.59
N ALA A 33 6.20 7.20 -8.47
CA ALA A 33 5.61 8.44 -8.97
C ALA A 33 4.20 8.28 -9.59
N PRO A 34 3.91 7.27 -10.43
CA PRO A 34 2.56 7.09 -10.97
C PRO A 34 1.49 6.84 -9.89
N ALA A 35 1.81 6.08 -8.84
CA ALA A 35 0.87 5.80 -7.75
C ALA A 35 0.54 7.08 -6.97
N VAL A 36 1.56 7.90 -6.66
CA VAL A 36 1.37 9.20 -5.99
C VAL A 36 0.55 10.15 -6.84
N ALA A 37 0.79 10.22 -8.15
CA ALA A 37 -0.01 11.06 -9.06
C ALA A 37 -1.48 10.62 -9.06
N THR A 38 -1.74 9.33 -9.27
CA THR A 38 -3.09 8.75 -9.24
C THR A 38 -3.79 9.01 -7.89
N ALA A 39 -3.07 8.86 -6.77
CA ALA A 39 -3.62 9.14 -5.44
C ALA A 39 -4.03 10.60 -5.28
N LEU A 40 -3.17 11.55 -5.68
CA LEU A 40 -3.47 12.99 -5.58
C LEU A 40 -4.62 13.42 -6.49
N GLU A 41 -4.71 12.86 -7.70
CA GLU A 41 -5.80 13.12 -8.63
C GLU A 41 -7.14 12.52 -8.19
N SER A 42 -7.10 11.45 -7.40
CA SER A 42 -8.29 10.80 -6.86
C SER A 42 -8.83 11.45 -5.59
N LEU A 43 -8.05 12.31 -4.92
CA LEU A 43 -8.45 12.93 -3.66
C LEU A 43 -9.57 13.95 -3.82
N GLY A 44 -10.48 13.97 -2.85
CA GLY A 44 -11.38 15.08 -2.64
C GLY A 44 -10.65 16.32 -2.10
N ALA A 45 -11.24 17.50 -2.30
CA ALA A 45 -10.68 18.76 -1.81
C ALA A 45 -10.45 18.74 -0.28
N GLY A 46 -9.33 19.24 0.17
CA GLY A 46 -8.92 19.28 1.58
C GLY A 46 -8.55 17.93 2.18
N ARG A 47 -8.49 16.86 1.39
CA ARG A 47 -8.29 15.48 1.87
C ARG A 47 -6.81 15.08 1.92
N PRO A 48 -6.44 14.14 2.80
CA PRO A 48 -5.05 13.71 2.95
C PRO A 48 -4.68 12.55 2.03
N MET A 49 -3.44 12.57 1.52
CA MET A 49 -2.71 11.38 1.10
C MET A 49 -1.77 10.97 2.23
N VAL A 50 -1.87 9.75 2.70
CA VAL A 50 -0.97 9.17 3.71
C VAL A 50 0.06 8.30 3.01
N SER A 51 1.33 8.68 3.12
CA SER A 51 2.43 7.91 2.57
C SER A 51 2.98 6.97 3.64
N VAL A 52 2.84 5.67 3.41
CA VAL A 52 3.42 4.58 4.22
C VAL A 52 4.56 3.86 3.48
N ALA A 53 4.77 4.19 2.21
CA ALA A 53 5.81 3.62 1.39
C ALA A 53 7.19 4.18 1.73
N ILE A 54 8.23 3.39 1.43
CA ILE A 54 9.63 3.84 1.40
C ILE A 54 9.97 4.16 -0.04
N TYR A 55 10.37 5.39 -0.30
CA TYR A 55 10.75 5.86 -1.64
C TYR A 55 12.24 5.65 -1.85
N GLU A 56 12.60 4.79 -2.77
CA GLU A 56 14.00 4.53 -3.13
C GLU A 56 14.59 5.64 -4.01
N THR A 57 13.74 6.36 -4.71
CA THR A 57 14.12 7.50 -5.56
C THR A 57 13.31 8.75 -5.21
N PRO A 58 13.91 9.96 -5.31
CA PRO A 58 13.16 11.19 -5.12
C PRO A 58 11.99 11.31 -6.09
N LEU A 59 10.82 11.71 -5.58
CA LEU A 59 9.63 11.96 -6.39
C LEU A 59 9.55 13.44 -6.78
N VAL A 60 9.19 13.68 -8.03
CA VAL A 60 8.75 14.99 -8.49
C VAL A 60 7.22 15.03 -8.38
N THR A 61 6.71 15.85 -7.48
CA THR A 61 5.26 16.00 -7.24
C THR A 61 4.80 17.34 -7.78
N PRO A 62 3.72 17.39 -8.58
CA PRO A 62 3.16 18.63 -9.07
C PRO A 62 2.46 19.38 -7.91
N LEU A 63 3.18 20.27 -7.26
CA LEU A 63 2.67 21.04 -6.10
C LEU A 63 1.43 21.88 -6.45
N LEU A 64 1.23 22.21 -7.72
CA LEU A 64 0.06 22.95 -8.15
C LEU A 64 -1.24 22.20 -7.79
N ASN A 65 -1.31 20.90 -8.05
CA ASN A 65 -2.50 20.10 -7.73
C ASN A 65 -2.72 20.03 -6.22
N LEU A 66 -1.65 19.97 -5.44
CA LEU A 66 -1.73 20.02 -3.97
C LEU A 66 -2.33 21.35 -3.48
N VAL A 67 -1.90 22.47 -4.07
CA VAL A 67 -2.38 23.81 -3.70
C VAL A 67 -3.82 24.00 -4.12
N LEU A 68 -4.17 23.68 -5.38
CA LEU A 68 -5.52 23.84 -5.91
C LEU A 68 -6.56 22.95 -5.20
N GLY A 69 -6.14 21.76 -4.77
CA GLY A 69 -6.97 20.83 -4.03
C GLY A 69 -7.01 21.10 -2.51
N GLU A 70 -6.23 22.06 -1.99
CA GLU A 70 -6.02 22.28 -0.54
C GLU A 70 -5.64 20.98 0.21
N SER A 71 -5.04 20.04 -0.53
CA SER A 71 -4.73 18.70 -0.04
C SER A 71 -3.45 18.70 0.80
N ARG A 72 -3.20 17.62 1.51
CA ARG A 72 -1.98 17.44 2.31
C ARG A 72 -1.38 16.07 2.11
N ILE A 73 -0.07 15.98 2.20
CA ILE A 73 0.69 14.73 2.22
C ILE A 73 1.19 14.51 3.64
N GLN A 74 0.84 13.37 4.23
CA GLN A 74 1.21 12.98 5.57
C GLN A 74 2.06 11.72 5.52
N GLY A 75 3.31 11.79 6.00
CA GLY A 75 4.12 10.60 6.21
C GLY A 75 3.66 9.80 7.43
N SER A 76 3.75 8.48 7.35
CA SER A 76 3.53 7.56 8.47
C SER A 76 4.60 6.49 8.45
N LEU A 77 5.31 6.33 9.56
CA LEU A 77 6.42 5.39 9.69
C LEU A 77 6.15 4.36 10.77
N CYS A 78 6.27 3.08 10.39
CA CYS A 78 6.17 1.94 11.30
C CYS A 78 4.85 1.91 12.10
N TYR A 79 4.93 1.46 13.33
CA TYR A 79 3.79 1.22 14.21
C TYR A 79 4.22 1.31 15.68
N THR A 80 3.26 1.61 16.53
CA THR A 80 3.42 1.57 17.98
C THR A 80 3.10 0.17 18.54
N HIS A 81 3.40 -0.04 19.80
CA HIS A 81 2.97 -1.29 20.49
C HIS A 81 1.45 -1.49 20.48
N SER A 82 0.68 -0.40 20.55
CA SER A 82 -0.79 -0.46 20.47
C SER A 82 -1.27 -0.90 19.10
N ASP A 83 -0.67 -0.40 18.02
CA ASP A 83 -1.02 -0.80 16.66
C ASP A 83 -0.73 -2.28 16.44
N TYR A 84 0.43 -2.75 16.92
CA TYR A 84 0.82 -4.15 16.81
C TYR A 84 -0.18 -5.08 17.52
N ARG A 85 -0.61 -4.70 18.73
CA ARG A 85 -1.60 -5.45 19.50
C ARG A 85 -2.95 -5.48 18.80
N ALA A 86 -3.41 -4.33 18.29
CA ALA A 86 -4.66 -4.22 17.55
C ALA A 86 -4.66 -5.09 16.28
N VAL A 87 -3.54 -5.13 15.54
CA VAL A 87 -3.42 -6.00 14.35
C VAL A 87 -3.48 -7.49 14.75
N ILE A 88 -2.81 -7.89 15.83
CA ILE A 88 -2.89 -9.28 16.32
C ILE A 88 -4.33 -9.66 16.68
N GLU A 89 -5.06 -8.78 17.35
CA GLU A 89 -6.47 -9.00 17.70
C GLU A 89 -7.35 -9.11 16.45
N LEU A 90 -7.15 -8.25 15.46
CA LEU A 90 -7.86 -8.30 14.17
C LEU A 90 -7.56 -9.60 13.42
N MET A 91 -6.31 -10.05 13.40
CA MET A 91 -5.94 -11.34 12.79
C MET A 91 -6.57 -12.51 13.52
N ALA A 92 -6.54 -12.52 14.85
CA ALA A 92 -7.14 -13.58 15.68
C ALA A 92 -8.66 -13.68 15.48
N ASN A 93 -9.31 -12.55 15.21
CA ASN A 93 -10.75 -12.47 14.93
C ASN A 93 -11.11 -12.70 13.45
N GLY A 94 -10.14 -13.08 12.61
CA GLY A 94 -10.38 -13.44 11.20
C GLY A 94 -10.66 -12.25 10.27
N HIS A 95 -10.28 -11.02 10.66
CA HIS A 95 -10.42 -9.84 9.80
C HIS A 95 -9.40 -9.78 8.67
N TYR A 96 -8.33 -10.57 8.75
CA TYR A 96 -7.33 -10.69 7.70
C TYR A 96 -7.28 -12.12 7.14
N ASP A 97 -7.54 -12.24 5.85
CA ASP A 97 -7.29 -13.48 5.12
C ASP A 97 -5.88 -13.44 4.53
N THR A 98 -5.02 -14.34 4.98
CA THR A 98 -3.64 -14.46 4.51
C THR A 98 -3.47 -15.45 3.37
N THR A 99 -4.56 -16.02 2.88
CA THR A 99 -4.55 -17.02 1.81
C THR A 99 -4.00 -16.42 0.52
N GLY A 100 -2.98 -17.07 -0.03
CA GLY A 100 -2.40 -16.70 -1.31
C GLY A 100 -1.38 -15.57 -1.31
N TRP A 101 -1.14 -14.88 -0.18
CA TRP A 101 -0.12 -13.82 -0.11
C TRP A 101 0.96 -14.04 0.98
N MET A 102 0.78 -15.04 1.83
CA MET A 102 1.77 -15.40 2.85
C MET A 102 2.08 -16.88 2.78
N GLU A 103 3.35 -17.21 2.67
CA GLU A 103 3.85 -18.58 2.61
C GLU A 103 4.84 -18.84 3.74
N LYS A 104 4.90 -20.10 4.20
CA LYS A 104 5.93 -20.57 5.13
C LYS A 104 6.95 -21.39 4.38
N ILE A 105 8.24 -21.16 4.64
CA ILE A 105 9.35 -21.89 4.04
C ILE A 105 10.30 -22.39 5.13
N ALA A 106 11.07 -23.45 4.82
CA ALA A 106 12.14 -23.92 5.68
C ALA A 106 13.35 -22.96 5.65
N MET A 107 14.15 -22.98 6.71
CA MET A 107 15.37 -22.15 6.79
C MET A 107 16.33 -22.42 5.64
N ARG A 108 16.48 -23.67 5.21
CA ARG A 108 17.38 -24.05 4.10
C ARG A 108 17.00 -23.41 2.76
N ASP A 109 15.71 -23.05 2.57
CA ASP A 109 15.18 -22.53 1.32
C ASP A 109 15.13 -20.99 1.32
N VAL A 110 15.65 -20.34 2.37
CA VAL A 110 15.51 -18.89 2.60
C VAL A 110 16.10 -18.03 1.47
N VAL A 111 17.18 -18.47 0.84
CA VAL A 111 17.83 -17.72 -0.24
C VAL A 111 16.95 -17.79 -1.48
N GLU A 112 16.64 -18.97 -1.98
CA GLU A 112 15.95 -19.18 -3.26
C GLU A 112 14.45 -18.85 -3.16
N GLU A 113 13.76 -19.44 -2.18
CA GLU A 113 12.32 -19.31 -1.99
C GLU A 113 11.91 -18.08 -1.14
N GLY A 114 12.88 -17.51 -0.42
CA GLY A 114 12.72 -16.25 0.31
C GLY A 114 13.20 -15.06 -0.51
N PHE A 115 14.49 -14.72 -0.40
CA PHE A 115 15.02 -13.46 -0.95
C PHE A 115 14.88 -13.34 -2.47
N GLU A 116 15.26 -14.37 -3.23
CA GLU A 116 15.18 -14.32 -4.70
C GLU A 116 13.74 -14.32 -5.21
N ALA A 117 12.86 -15.09 -4.58
CA ALA A 117 11.45 -15.13 -4.95
C ALA A 117 10.73 -13.81 -4.65
N LEU A 118 11.01 -13.16 -3.50
CA LEU A 118 10.48 -11.84 -3.14
C LEU A 118 11.03 -10.76 -4.07
N HIS A 119 12.34 -10.75 -4.33
CA HIS A 119 12.96 -9.78 -5.25
C HIS A 119 12.40 -9.88 -6.67
N ALA A 120 12.13 -11.09 -7.15
CA ALA A 120 11.53 -11.34 -8.45
C ALA A 120 10.00 -11.12 -8.51
N GLY A 121 9.37 -10.72 -7.40
CA GLY A 121 7.92 -10.51 -7.33
C GLY A 121 7.08 -11.79 -7.45
N ARG A 122 7.69 -12.97 -7.30
CA ARG A 122 6.96 -14.25 -7.34
C ARG A 122 6.20 -14.55 -6.06
N LYS A 123 6.60 -13.94 -4.95
CA LYS A 123 5.97 -14.05 -3.64
C LYS A 123 5.75 -12.66 -3.04
N MET A 124 4.75 -12.51 -2.19
CA MET A 124 4.45 -11.24 -1.52
C MET A 124 5.00 -11.19 -0.10
N LYS A 125 4.86 -12.28 0.65
CA LYS A 125 5.32 -12.41 2.03
C LYS A 125 5.76 -13.84 2.32
N VAL A 126 6.95 -13.96 2.90
CA VAL A 126 7.52 -15.25 3.31
C VAL A 126 7.80 -15.22 4.80
N LEU A 127 7.38 -16.26 5.51
CA LEU A 127 7.74 -16.54 6.90
C LEU A 127 8.70 -17.74 6.91
N VAL A 128 9.87 -17.54 7.50
CA VAL A 128 10.83 -18.64 7.71
C VAL A 128 10.47 -19.38 8.98
N ASP A 129 10.18 -20.66 8.85
CA ASP A 129 9.87 -21.53 10.00
C ASP A 129 11.06 -22.47 10.24
N PRO A 130 11.84 -22.27 11.32
CA PRO A 130 13.01 -23.10 11.61
C PRO A 130 12.67 -24.55 11.97
N SER A 131 11.41 -24.84 12.25
CA SER A 131 10.97 -26.20 12.57
C SER A 131 10.70 -27.07 11.33
N LEU A 132 10.59 -26.44 10.16
CA LEU A 132 10.45 -27.17 8.90
C LEU A 132 11.79 -27.75 8.46
N ALA A 133 11.81 -29.06 8.23
CA ALA A 133 13.00 -29.79 7.80
C ALA A 133 13.30 -29.61 6.30
#